data_58544f238778a49c9da6483e0b8a4afe
#
_entry.id   58544f238778a49c9da6483e0b8a4afe
#
_cell.length_a   1.000
_cell.length_b   1.000
_cell.length_c   1.000
_cell.angle_alpha   90.00
_cell.angle_beta   90.00
_cell.angle_gamma   90.00
#
_symmetry.space_group_name_H-M   'P 1'
#
loop_
_entity.id
_entity.type
_entity.pdbx_description
1 polymer ?
#
loop_
_entity_poly.entity_id
_entity_poly.type
_entity_poly.pdbx_seq_one_letter_code
_entity_poly.pdbx_strand_id
1 'polypeptide(L)'
;MGPLPLPMMAAMSRATHNQDPSPSVRLARRLASHQALHDPVRDPRNRLRWLPELRRWQAQRLERSFNGFLQDPGTRPAARFFLNDVYGDHDFSRRDADIAKVLPMMQGLLPRPLLESVADGIELGALTQAFDLRMAEALDRLAPTRRRLDDALYMRAYRAVGLPRLRRHQIGLIGHVGQGLAAALRMPRVGTLLRLSRLPAKAAGLAQLQGFLERGFDAFAQLGDIDGFLGDIDRSERTISGRLFAGDADPFRGD
;
A
#
# COMPACT_ATOMS: atom_id res chain seq x y z
N MET A 1 -65.58 -31.28 24.08
CA MET A 1 -64.38 -31.45 23.30
C MET A 1 -63.99 -30.08 22.85
N GLY A 2 -63.03 -29.43 23.57
CA GLY A 2 -62.55 -28.11 23.29
C GLY A 2 -61.27 -28.19 22.41
N PRO A 3 -60.98 -27.19 21.57
CA PRO A 3 -59.79 -27.20 20.77
C PRO A 3 -58.56 -26.86 21.62
N LEU A 4 -57.47 -27.59 21.35
CA LEU A 4 -56.17 -27.42 21.94
C LEU A 4 -55.53 -26.04 21.57
N PRO A 5 -54.75 -25.41 22.44
CA PRO A 5 -54.07 -24.17 22.16
C PRO A 5 -52.85 -24.43 21.28
N LEU A 6 -52.70 -23.58 20.25
CA LEU A 6 -51.52 -23.52 19.42
C LEU A 6 -50.28 -23.08 20.23
N PRO A 7 -49.15 -23.80 20.18
CA PRO A 7 -47.92 -23.30 20.76
C PRO A 7 -47.25 -22.29 19.84
N MET A 8 -47.05 -21.08 20.34
CA MET A 8 -45.84 -20.32 20.40
C MET A 8 -44.78 -20.65 19.32
N MET A 9 -44.96 -20.10 18.12
CA MET A 9 -43.91 -19.90 17.13
C MET A 9 -43.48 -18.43 17.12
N ALA A 10 -42.98 -17.97 18.27
CA ALA A 10 -42.43 -16.65 18.40
C ALA A 10 -41.10 -16.76 19.17
N ALA A 11 -40.06 -17.17 18.53
CA ALA A 11 -38.66 -16.88 18.95
C ALA A 11 -37.67 -17.64 18.06
N MET A 12 -37.33 -17.14 16.92
CA MET A 12 -36.00 -17.38 16.28
C MET A 12 -35.86 -16.51 15.02
N SER A 13 -36.18 -15.22 15.14
CA SER A 13 -35.57 -14.23 14.25
C SER A 13 -34.40 -13.61 15.01
N ARG A 14 -33.36 -14.39 15.27
CA ARG A 14 -32.05 -13.83 15.53
C ARG A 14 -31.56 -13.35 14.17
N ALA A 15 -31.83 -12.08 13.88
CA ALA A 15 -31.09 -11.31 12.92
C ALA A 15 -29.62 -11.50 13.29
N THR A 16 -28.91 -12.32 12.54
CA THR A 16 -27.46 -12.26 12.47
C THR A 16 -27.15 -10.90 11.87
N HIS A 17 -27.05 -9.91 12.75
CA HIS A 17 -26.41 -8.64 12.42
C HIS A 17 -25.02 -9.05 11.95
N ASN A 18 -24.82 -9.00 10.65
CA ASN A 18 -23.53 -9.10 10.00
C ASN A 18 -22.78 -7.81 10.37
N GLN A 19 -22.30 -7.75 11.64
CA GLN A 19 -21.52 -6.63 12.11
C GLN A 19 -20.25 -6.64 11.29
N ASP A 20 -20.05 -5.60 10.49
CA ASP A 20 -18.77 -5.36 9.84
C ASP A 20 -17.67 -5.57 10.89
N PRO A 21 -16.65 -6.38 10.57
CA PRO A 21 -15.60 -6.70 11.53
C PRO A 21 -14.98 -5.41 12.05
N SER A 22 -14.75 -5.34 13.36
CA SER A 22 -14.17 -4.16 13.99
C SER A 22 -12.91 -3.70 13.22
N PRO A 23 -12.55 -2.40 13.23
CA PRO A 23 -11.34 -1.91 12.58
C PRO A 23 -10.09 -2.72 12.94
N SER A 24 -10.00 -3.17 14.18
CA SER A 24 -8.93 -4.03 14.68
C SER A 24 -8.87 -5.39 13.99
N VAL A 25 -10.02 -6.03 13.80
CA VAL A 25 -10.10 -7.34 13.11
C VAL A 25 -9.77 -7.19 11.63
N ARG A 26 -10.23 -6.11 10.99
CA ARG A 26 -9.87 -5.81 9.59
C ARG A 26 -8.37 -5.60 9.43
N LEU A 27 -7.78 -4.80 10.30
CA LEU A 27 -6.35 -4.51 10.29
C LEU A 27 -5.51 -5.77 10.51
N ALA A 28 -5.86 -6.62 11.47
CA ALA A 28 -5.18 -7.88 11.70
C ALA A 28 -5.27 -8.84 10.49
N ARG A 29 -6.44 -8.92 9.84
CA ARG A 29 -6.62 -9.73 8.61
C ARG A 29 -5.79 -9.20 7.44
N ARG A 30 -5.77 -7.88 7.23
CA ARG A 30 -4.95 -7.24 6.18
C ARG A 30 -3.47 -7.53 6.39
N LEU A 31 -3.00 -7.41 7.63
CA LEU A 31 -1.60 -7.69 8.00
C LEU A 31 -1.24 -9.17 7.79
N ALA A 32 -2.08 -10.10 8.20
CA ALA A 32 -1.87 -11.52 7.97
C ALA A 32 -1.82 -11.87 6.47
N SER A 33 -2.71 -11.27 5.67
CA SER A 33 -2.70 -11.42 4.20
C SER A 33 -1.44 -10.85 3.58
N HIS A 34 -1.00 -9.66 4.03
CA HIS A 34 0.22 -9.03 3.58
C HIS A 34 1.45 -9.90 3.86
N GLN A 35 1.58 -10.41 5.09
CA GLN A 35 2.68 -11.30 5.48
C GLN A 35 2.67 -12.60 4.66
N ALA A 36 1.50 -13.21 4.45
CA ALA A 36 1.37 -14.43 3.65
C ALA A 36 1.83 -14.25 2.19
N LEU A 37 1.55 -13.08 1.59
CA LEU A 37 1.98 -12.75 0.23
C LEU A 37 3.49 -12.56 0.10
N HIS A 38 4.19 -12.16 1.17
CA HIS A 38 5.64 -11.98 1.17
C HIS A 38 6.42 -13.22 1.59
N ASP A 39 5.75 -14.24 2.12
CA ASP A 39 6.38 -15.46 2.58
C ASP A 39 6.68 -16.40 1.39
N PRO A 40 7.96 -16.66 1.03
CA PRO A 40 8.31 -17.53 -0.10
C PRO A 40 8.01 -19.01 0.13
N VAL A 41 7.64 -19.40 1.36
CA VAL A 41 7.16 -20.75 1.66
C VAL A 41 5.67 -20.86 1.36
N ARG A 42 4.90 -19.84 1.70
CA ARG A 42 3.45 -19.78 1.44
C ARG A 42 3.12 -19.42 0.00
N ASP A 43 3.90 -18.54 -0.60
CA ASP A 43 3.74 -18.14 -2.00
C ASP A 43 5.06 -18.31 -2.77
N PRO A 44 5.24 -19.45 -3.47
CA PRO A 44 6.46 -19.75 -4.23
C PRO A 44 6.78 -18.76 -5.35
N ARG A 45 5.80 -17.93 -5.80
CA ARG A 45 6.01 -16.87 -6.80
C ARG A 45 7.00 -15.81 -6.33
N ASN A 46 7.25 -15.68 -5.02
CA ASN A 46 8.33 -14.84 -4.49
C ASN A 46 9.73 -15.24 -4.95
N ARG A 47 9.90 -16.46 -5.52
CA ARG A 47 11.18 -16.96 -6.07
C ARG A 47 11.26 -16.79 -7.58
N LEU A 48 10.25 -16.22 -8.23
CA LEU A 48 10.28 -15.99 -9.67
C LEU A 48 11.43 -15.04 -10.04
N ARG A 49 12.20 -15.43 -11.04
CA ARG A 49 13.38 -14.69 -11.53
C ARG A 49 13.05 -13.26 -12.03
N TRP A 50 11.81 -13.05 -12.45
CA TRP A 50 11.36 -11.76 -12.96
C TRP A 50 11.04 -10.75 -11.85
N LEU A 51 10.83 -11.19 -10.62
CA LEU A 51 10.39 -10.29 -9.54
C LEU A 51 11.41 -9.18 -9.22
N PRO A 52 12.73 -9.46 -9.08
CA PRO A 52 13.73 -8.40 -8.87
C PRO A 52 13.84 -7.44 -10.06
N GLU A 53 13.81 -7.97 -11.29
CA GLU A 53 13.91 -7.14 -12.50
C GLU A 53 12.67 -6.26 -12.68
N LEU A 54 11.47 -6.79 -12.40
CA LEU A 54 10.22 -6.05 -12.41
C LEU A 54 10.26 -4.87 -11.43
N ARG A 55 10.65 -5.10 -10.19
CA ARG A 55 10.76 -4.06 -9.16
C ARG A 55 11.75 -2.97 -9.55
N ARG A 56 12.91 -3.37 -10.06
CA ARG A 56 13.92 -2.41 -10.57
C ARG A 56 13.35 -1.56 -11.70
N TRP A 57 12.69 -2.17 -12.67
CA TRP A 57 12.08 -1.45 -13.79
C TRP A 57 10.98 -0.49 -13.30
N GLN A 58 10.11 -0.93 -12.39
CA GLN A 58 9.06 -0.10 -11.80
C GLN A 58 9.63 1.09 -11.03
N ALA A 59 10.70 0.89 -10.25
CA ALA A 59 11.38 1.97 -9.54
C ALA A 59 11.94 3.02 -10.51
N GLN A 60 12.61 2.58 -11.60
CA GLN A 60 13.12 3.47 -12.64
C GLN A 60 12.00 4.22 -13.37
N ARG A 61 10.89 3.56 -13.66
CA ARG A 61 9.73 4.21 -14.26
C ARG A 61 9.16 5.28 -13.33
N LEU A 62 8.97 4.97 -12.06
CA LEU A 62 8.49 5.93 -11.07
C LEU A 62 9.44 7.12 -10.90
N GLU A 63 10.76 6.91 -10.94
CA GLU A 63 11.73 7.99 -10.89
C GLU A 63 11.56 8.95 -12.08
N ARG A 64 11.29 8.42 -13.28
CA ARG A 64 10.97 9.25 -14.47
C ARG A 64 9.68 10.04 -14.26
N SER A 65 8.61 9.39 -13.82
CA SER A 65 7.31 10.03 -13.55
C SER A 65 7.39 11.12 -12.47
N PHE A 66 8.30 10.95 -11.51
CA PHE A 66 8.50 11.88 -10.40
C PHE A 66 9.53 12.99 -10.71
N ASN A 67 10.07 13.03 -11.94
CA ASN A 67 11.13 13.99 -12.27
C ASN A 67 10.73 15.45 -12.00
N GLY A 68 9.50 15.85 -12.33
CA GLY A 68 8.98 17.20 -12.03
C GLY A 68 9.02 17.51 -10.52
N PHE A 69 8.55 16.59 -9.69
CA PHE A 69 8.59 16.74 -8.23
C PHE A 69 10.01 16.73 -7.67
N LEU A 70 10.94 16.01 -8.29
CA LEU A 70 12.35 15.97 -7.88
C LEU A 70 13.10 17.26 -8.20
N GLN A 71 12.67 18.01 -9.22
CA GLN A 71 13.25 19.29 -9.59
C GLN A 71 12.74 20.44 -8.70
N ASP A 72 11.52 20.36 -8.20
CA ASP A 72 10.94 21.36 -7.29
C ASP A 72 11.44 21.16 -5.85
N PRO A 73 12.14 22.15 -5.25
CA PRO A 73 12.60 22.07 -3.86
C PRO A 73 11.49 21.82 -2.84
N GLY A 74 10.27 22.31 -3.08
CA GLY A 74 9.13 22.16 -2.18
C GLY A 74 8.55 20.75 -2.14
N THR A 75 8.61 20.01 -3.24
CA THR A 75 8.05 18.64 -3.36
C THR A 75 9.13 17.56 -3.30
N ARG A 76 10.41 17.91 -3.56
CA ARG A 76 11.53 16.97 -3.60
C ARG A 76 11.65 16.05 -2.39
N PRO A 77 11.52 16.52 -1.13
CA PRO A 77 11.63 15.64 0.05
C PRO A 77 10.56 14.55 0.05
N ALA A 78 9.32 14.90 -0.26
CA ALA A 78 8.20 13.96 -0.33
C ALA A 78 8.37 12.98 -1.52
N ALA A 79 8.77 13.47 -2.70
CA ALA A 79 9.06 12.62 -3.86
C ALA A 79 10.16 11.59 -3.56
N ARG A 80 11.25 12.00 -2.92
CA ARG A 80 12.32 11.08 -2.48
C ARG A 80 11.83 10.06 -1.47
N PHE A 81 11.02 10.47 -0.50
CA PHE A 81 10.41 9.54 0.45
C PHE A 81 9.57 8.48 -0.26
N PHE A 82 8.73 8.89 -1.22
CA PHE A 82 7.95 7.94 -2.02
C PHE A 82 8.84 6.95 -2.77
N LEU A 83 9.84 7.44 -3.48
CA LEU A 83 10.72 6.61 -4.32
C LEU A 83 11.58 5.65 -3.49
N ASN A 84 12.10 6.11 -2.34
CA ASN A 84 13.06 5.34 -1.57
C ASN A 84 12.41 4.48 -0.47
N ASP A 85 11.40 5.02 0.22
CA ASP A 85 10.84 4.40 1.43
C ASP A 85 9.51 3.68 1.19
N VAL A 86 8.76 4.06 0.15
CA VAL A 86 7.46 3.45 -0.19
C VAL A 86 7.58 2.48 -1.37
N TYR A 87 8.26 2.88 -2.45
CA TYR A 87 8.39 2.11 -3.69
C TYR A 87 9.81 1.61 -3.98
N GLY A 88 10.79 1.89 -3.11
CA GLY A 88 12.17 1.48 -3.30
C GLY A 88 12.31 -0.04 -3.45
N ASP A 89 13.35 -0.47 -4.17
CA ASP A 89 13.74 -1.90 -4.33
C ASP A 89 14.42 -2.42 -3.04
N HIS A 90 13.78 -2.22 -1.89
CA HIS A 90 14.29 -2.63 -0.59
C HIS A 90 13.43 -3.74 0.01
N ASP A 91 14.06 -4.57 0.85
CA ASP A 91 13.36 -5.54 1.67
C ASP A 91 12.68 -4.84 2.87
N PHE A 92 11.38 -4.65 2.76
CA PHE A 92 10.56 -4.06 3.81
C PHE A 92 10.05 -5.07 4.86
N SER A 93 10.46 -6.34 4.78
CA SER A 93 9.95 -7.42 5.64
C SER A 93 10.15 -7.14 7.14
N ARG A 94 11.27 -6.50 7.52
CA ARG A 94 11.53 -6.10 8.91
C ARG A 94 10.58 -5.01 9.39
N ARG A 95 10.35 -3.98 8.58
CA ARG A 95 9.38 -2.92 8.90
C ARG A 95 7.98 -3.49 9.07
N ASP A 96 7.59 -4.39 8.18
CA ASP A 96 6.26 -5.00 8.18
C ASP A 96 6.08 -5.95 9.37
N ALA A 97 7.14 -6.66 9.79
CA ALA A 97 7.16 -7.43 11.04
C ALA A 97 7.05 -6.53 12.29
N ASP A 98 7.67 -5.34 12.24
CA ASP A 98 7.57 -4.35 13.32
C ASP A 98 6.16 -3.81 13.47
N ILE A 99 5.45 -3.57 12.36
CA ILE A 99 4.02 -3.18 12.39
C ILE A 99 3.19 -4.22 13.15
N ALA A 100 3.43 -5.51 12.92
CA ALA A 100 2.71 -6.58 13.63
C ALA A 100 2.90 -6.52 15.15
N LYS A 101 4.10 -6.20 15.62
CA LYS A 101 4.41 -6.10 17.04
C LYS A 101 3.73 -4.91 17.71
N VAL A 102 3.65 -3.77 17.02
CA VAL A 102 3.09 -2.54 17.60
C VAL A 102 1.58 -2.41 17.41
N LEU A 103 0.99 -3.25 16.57
CA LEU A 103 -0.43 -3.17 16.21
C LEU A 103 -1.38 -3.15 17.41
N PRO A 104 -1.24 -4.02 18.44
CA PRO A 104 -2.11 -3.99 19.62
C PRO A 104 -2.03 -2.65 20.39
N MET A 105 -0.83 -2.08 20.48
CA MET A 105 -0.63 -0.79 21.12
C MET A 105 -1.24 0.36 20.30
N MET A 106 -1.06 0.34 18.98
CA MET A 106 -1.64 1.35 18.07
C MET A 106 -3.16 1.39 18.15
N GLN A 107 -3.81 0.23 18.30
CA GLN A 107 -5.27 0.13 18.44
C GLN A 107 -5.82 0.85 19.68
N GLY A 108 -5.02 0.92 20.75
CA GLY A 108 -5.39 1.61 21.99
C GLY A 108 -5.04 3.11 22.02
N LEU A 109 -4.07 3.54 21.21
CA LEU A 109 -3.49 4.87 21.28
C LEU A 109 -3.85 5.79 20.11
N LEU A 110 -4.06 5.22 18.91
CA LEU A 110 -4.32 6.04 17.72
C LEU A 110 -5.80 6.34 17.55
N PRO A 111 -6.15 7.58 17.18
CA PRO A 111 -7.48 7.90 16.71
C PRO A 111 -7.91 7.02 15.53
N ARG A 112 -9.20 6.72 15.47
CA ARG A 112 -9.77 5.84 14.43
C ARG A 112 -9.36 6.20 12.99
N PRO A 113 -9.36 7.49 12.56
CA PRO A 113 -8.92 7.83 11.20
C PRO A 113 -7.47 7.46 10.90
N LEU A 114 -6.57 7.55 11.87
CA LEU A 114 -5.17 7.13 11.68
C LEU A 114 -5.02 5.61 11.62
N LEU A 115 -5.80 4.86 12.39
CA LEU A 115 -5.85 3.40 12.27
C LEU A 115 -6.36 2.95 10.90
N GLU A 116 -7.35 3.64 10.34
CA GLU A 116 -7.85 3.40 8.99
C GLU A 116 -6.75 3.67 7.95
N SER A 117 -6.00 4.76 8.07
CA SER A 117 -4.86 5.05 7.18
C SER A 117 -3.74 4.02 7.27
N VAL A 118 -3.45 3.50 8.46
CA VAL A 118 -2.50 2.39 8.63
C VAL A 118 -3.02 1.13 7.95
N ALA A 119 -4.31 0.82 8.07
CA ALA A 119 -4.95 -0.32 7.41
C ALA A 119 -4.89 -0.19 5.88
N ASP A 120 -5.11 1.02 5.35
CA ASP A 120 -5.00 1.31 3.91
C ASP A 120 -3.56 1.18 3.41
N GLY A 121 -2.57 1.58 4.22
CA GLY A 121 -1.16 1.38 3.91
C GLY A 121 -0.77 -0.10 3.82
N ILE A 122 -1.25 -0.93 4.75
CA ILE A 122 -1.05 -2.38 4.72
C ILE A 122 -1.75 -3.01 3.51
N GLU A 123 -2.96 -2.58 3.20
CA GLU A 123 -3.68 -3.05 2.01
C GLU A 123 -2.98 -2.65 0.72
N LEU A 124 -2.48 -1.42 0.63
CA LEU A 124 -1.68 -0.94 -0.50
C LEU A 124 -0.45 -1.83 -0.72
N GLY A 125 0.30 -2.12 0.35
CA GLY A 125 1.46 -3.03 0.29
C GLY A 125 1.08 -4.44 -0.16
N ALA A 126 -0.02 -5.00 0.37
CA ALA A 126 -0.52 -6.32 -0.03
C ALA A 126 -0.94 -6.37 -1.50
N LEU A 127 -1.65 -5.34 -2.00
CA LEU A 127 -2.05 -5.26 -3.41
C LEU A 127 -0.84 -5.08 -4.33
N THR A 128 0.13 -4.27 -3.93
CA THR A 128 1.37 -4.07 -4.69
C THR A 128 2.10 -5.40 -4.85
N GLN A 129 2.34 -6.13 -3.76
CA GLN A 129 2.95 -7.45 -3.81
C GLN A 129 2.13 -8.44 -4.66
N ALA A 130 0.81 -8.49 -4.48
CA ALA A 130 -0.06 -9.37 -5.24
C ALA A 130 0.00 -9.10 -6.76
N PHE A 131 0.10 -7.83 -7.16
CA PHE A 131 0.29 -7.46 -8.57
C PHE A 131 1.69 -7.81 -9.07
N ASP A 132 2.72 -7.56 -8.28
CA ASP A 132 4.10 -7.90 -8.65
C ASP A 132 4.27 -9.41 -8.89
N LEU A 133 3.69 -10.25 -8.03
CA LEU A 133 3.70 -11.69 -8.21
C LEU A 133 2.97 -12.12 -9.49
N ARG A 134 1.82 -11.54 -9.79
CA ARG A 134 1.09 -11.81 -11.05
C ARG A 134 1.84 -11.31 -12.29
N MET A 135 2.46 -10.13 -12.18
CA MET A 135 3.29 -9.58 -13.25
C MET A 135 4.51 -10.46 -13.52
N ALA A 136 5.22 -10.88 -12.46
CA ALA A 136 6.38 -11.77 -12.59
C ALA A 136 5.99 -13.10 -13.23
N GLU A 137 4.86 -13.68 -12.85
CA GLU A 137 4.32 -14.90 -13.46
C GLU A 137 3.92 -14.70 -14.94
N ALA A 138 3.29 -13.56 -15.28
CA ALA A 138 2.96 -13.22 -16.65
C ALA A 138 4.22 -13.03 -17.50
N LEU A 139 5.24 -12.36 -16.97
CA LEU A 139 6.54 -12.17 -17.63
C LEU A 139 7.25 -13.50 -17.88
N ASP A 140 7.19 -14.43 -16.93
CA ASP A 140 7.81 -15.74 -17.10
C ASP A 140 7.16 -16.55 -18.22
N ARG A 141 5.83 -16.47 -18.36
CA ARG A 141 5.09 -17.08 -19.47
C ARG A 141 5.33 -16.39 -20.82
N LEU A 142 5.36 -15.05 -20.85
CA LEU A 142 5.49 -14.26 -22.08
C LEU A 142 6.92 -14.24 -22.64
N ALA A 143 7.93 -14.40 -21.79
CA ALA A 143 9.32 -14.27 -22.17
C ALA A 143 10.23 -15.22 -21.38
N PRO A 144 10.09 -16.56 -21.57
CA PRO A 144 10.77 -17.57 -20.79
C PRO A 144 12.31 -17.52 -20.91
N THR A 145 12.84 -17.00 -22.01
CA THR A 145 14.29 -16.93 -22.28
C THR A 145 14.89 -15.53 -22.05
N ARG A 146 14.07 -14.48 -22.03
CA ARG A 146 14.54 -13.10 -21.81
C ARG A 146 14.93 -12.86 -20.34
N ARG A 147 15.85 -11.91 -20.14
CA ARG A 147 16.35 -11.55 -18.82
C ARG A 147 16.22 -10.05 -18.50
N ARG A 148 15.82 -9.24 -19.47
CA ARG A 148 15.62 -7.79 -19.30
C ARG A 148 14.18 -7.43 -19.64
N LEU A 149 13.62 -6.55 -18.83
CA LEU A 149 12.32 -5.96 -19.00
C LEU A 149 12.46 -4.65 -19.78
N ASP A 150 11.66 -4.52 -20.83
CA ASP A 150 11.44 -3.26 -21.56
C ASP A 150 9.97 -2.84 -21.49
N ASP A 151 9.69 -1.63 -21.94
CA ASP A 151 8.35 -1.03 -21.91
C ASP A 151 7.33 -1.91 -22.64
N ALA A 152 7.68 -2.45 -23.82
CA ALA A 152 6.78 -3.29 -24.62
C ALA A 152 6.40 -4.59 -23.90
N LEU A 153 7.36 -5.26 -23.25
CA LEU A 153 7.11 -6.49 -22.49
C LEU A 153 6.32 -6.19 -21.21
N TYR A 154 6.63 -5.08 -20.52
CA TYR A 154 5.88 -4.62 -19.36
C TYR A 154 4.40 -4.38 -19.72
N MET A 155 4.14 -3.64 -20.81
CA MET A 155 2.78 -3.35 -21.30
C MET A 155 2.00 -4.64 -21.60
N ARG A 156 2.64 -5.63 -22.24
CA ARG A 156 2.04 -6.95 -22.52
C ARG A 156 1.69 -7.68 -21.22
N ALA A 157 2.62 -7.73 -20.27
CA ALA A 157 2.40 -8.37 -18.98
C ALA A 157 1.31 -7.67 -18.17
N TYR A 158 1.29 -6.34 -18.17
CA TYR A 158 0.27 -5.54 -17.47
C TYR A 158 -1.13 -5.85 -17.98
N ARG A 159 -1.32 -5.91 -19.30
CA ARG A 159 -2.60 -6.30 -19.90
C ARG A 159 -2.97 -7.75 -19.63
N ALA A 160 -1.98 -8.67 -19.68
CA ALA A 160 -2.20 -10.09 -19.39
C ALA A 160 -2.65 -10.34 -17.94
N VAL A 161 -2.15 -9.58 -16.98
CA VAL A 161 -2.62 -9.62 -15.59
C VAL A 161 -4.04 -9.07 -15.46
N GLY A 162 -4.38 -7.99 -16.18
CA GLY A 162 -5.70 -7.38 -16.17
C GLY A 162 -6.06 -6.76 -14.81
N LEU A 163 -7.31 -6.94 -14.37
CA LEU A 163 -7.85 -6.46 -13.09
C LEU A 163 -7.91 -4.92 -12.96
N PRO A 164 -8.45 -4.18 -13.94
CA PRO A 164 -8.41 -2.71 -13.96
C PRO A 164 -9.13 -2.07 -12.77
N ARG A 165 -10.18 -2.69 -12.23
CA ARG A 165 -10.90 -2.17 -11.04
C ARG A 165 -10.00 -2.25 -9.80
N LEU A 166 -9.31 -3.38 -9.62
CA LEU A 166 -8.42 -3.58 -8.47
C LEU A 166 -7.19 -2.67 -8.56
N ARG A 167 -6.67 -2.43 -9.78
CA ARG A 167 -5.57 -1.47 -10.01
C ARG A 167 -6.01 -0.03 -9.67
N ARG A 168 -7.21 0.38 -10.06
CA ARG A 168 -7.75 1.69 -9.66
C ARG A 168 -7.92 1.84 -8.16
N HIS A 169 -8.34 0.77 -7.49
CA HIS A 169 -8.42 0.75 -6.03
C HIS A 169 -7.03 0.91 -5.40
N GLN A 170 -6.03 0.17 -5.86
CA GLN A 170 -4.64 0.30 -5.42
C GLN A 170 -4.12 1.73 -5.56
N ILE A 171 -4.35 2.38 -6.71
CA ILE A 171 -3.93 3.77 -6.93
C ILE A 171 -4.64 4.70 -5.94
N GLY A 172 -5.95 4.55 -5.74
CA GLY A 172 -6.70 5.36 -4.78
C GLY A 172 -6.20 5.24 -3.34
N LEU A 173 -5.70 4.07 -2.92
CA LEU A 173 -5.10 3.88 -1.59
C LEU A 173 -3.87 4.75 -1.36
N ILE A 174 -3.11 5.12 -2.41
CA ILE A 174 -1.97 6.04 -2.30
C ILE A 174 -2.43 7.39 -1.74
N GLY A 175 -3.52 7.93 -2.31
CA GLY A 175 -4.14 9.17 -1.86
C GLY A 175 -4.66 9.05 -0.41
N HIS A 176 -5.33 7.96 -0.05
CA HIS A 176 -5.84 7.75 1.31
C HIS A 176 -4.73 7.70 2.35
N VAL A 177 -3.64 6.97 2.06
CA VAL A 177 -2.47 6.90 2.94
C VAL A 177 -1.82 8.29 3.10
N GLY A 178 -1.67 9.03 2.00
CA GLY A 178 -1.13 10.39 2.03
C GLY A 178 -2.00 11.36 2.82
N GLN A 179 -3.33 11.31 2.65
CA GLN A 179 -4.28 12.11 3.44
C GLN A 179 -4.24 11.77 4.93
N GLY A 180 -4.06 10.49 5.27
CA GLY A 180 -3.87 10.07 6.65
C GLY A 180 -2.59 10.65 7.27
N LEU A 181 -1.50 10.68 6.51
CA LEU A 181 -0.25 11.31 6.92
C LEU A 181 -0.44 12.83 7.08
N ALA A 182 -1.13 13.49 6.16
CA ALA A 182 -1.50 14.91 6.27
C ALA A 182 -2.32 15.20 7.54
N ALA A 183 -3.28 14.35 7.88
CA ALA A 183 -4.04 14.46 9.10
C ALA A 183 -3.17 14.30 10.35
N ALA A 184 -2.21 13.37 10.34
CA ALA A 184 -1.25 13.19 11.43
C ALA A 184 -0.37 14.43 11.63
N LEU A 185 0.07 15.08 10.54
CA LEU A 185 0.86 16.31 10.59
C LEU A 185 0.11 17.48 11.27
N ARG A 186 -1.22 17.55 11.08
CA ARG A 186 -2.07 18.58 11.69
C ARG A 186 -2.33 18.34 13.19
N MET A 187 -2.02 17.14 13.70
CA MET A 187 -2.20 16.82 15.12
C MET A 187 -1.09 17.44 15.97
N PRO A 188 -1.44 18.21 17.03
CA PRO A 188 -0.45 18.79 17.91
C PRO A 188 0.40 17.69 18.57
N ARG A 189 1.71 17.93 18.66
CA ARG A 189 2.69 17.06 19.34
C ARG A 189 3.03 15.73 18.68
N VAL A 190 2.45 15.34 17.51
CA VAL A 190 2.82 14.08 16.83
C VAL A 190 4.32 14.02 16.50
N GLY A 191 4.88 15.09 15.93
CA GLY A 191 6.32 15.16 15.68
C GLY A 191 7.17 15.09 16.95
N THR A 192 6.71 15.64 18.06
CA THR A 192 7.38 15.52 19.36
C THR A 192 7.31 14.10 19.90
N LEU A 193 6.14 13.44 19.79
CA LEU A 193 5.97 12.05 20.20
C LEU A 193 6.87 11.11 19.38
N LEU A 194 6.95 11.30 18.06
CA LEU A 194 7.85 10.53 17.20
C LEU A 194 9.32 10.66 17.66
N ARG A 195 9.77 11.88 17.96
CA ARG A 195 11.14 12.08 18.46
C ARG A 195 11.39 11.46 19.83
N LEU A 196 10.43 11.57 20.75
CA LEU A 196 10.54 11.01 22.10
C LEU A 196 10.49 9.47 22.07
N SER A 197 9.81 8.86 21.11
CA SER A 197 9.72 7.41 20.96
C SER A 197 10.97 6.76 20.38
N ARG A 198 11.99 7.49 19.91
CA ARG A 198 13.22 6.94 19.31
C ARG A 198 13.93 5.93 20.19
N LEU A 199 14.22 6.30 21.43
CA LEU A 199 14.95 5.43 22.35
C LEU A 199 14.11 4.20 22.75
N PRO A 200 12.83 4.35 23.18
CA PRO A 200 11.95 3.22 23.42
C PRO A 200 11.79 2.29 22.20
N ALA A 201 11.59 2.85 21.00
CA ALA A 201 11.45 2.08 19.78
C ALA A 201 12.72 1.29 19.44
N LYS A 202 13.90 1.91 19.59
CA LYS A 202 15.19 1.24 19.38
C LYS A 202 15.38 0.09 20.37
N ALA A 203 15.06 0.32 21.66
CA ALA A 203 15.14 -0.71 22.70
C ALA A 203 14.17 -1.88 22.45
N ALA A 204 13.00 -1.60 21.86
CA ALA A 204 12.02 -2.62 21.46
C ALA A 204 12.35 -3.29 20.11
N GLY A 205 13.47 -2.95 19.45
CA GLY A 205 13.84 -3.49 18.14
C GLY A 205 13.01 -2.94 16.97
N LEU A 206 12.37 -1.77 17.13
CA LEU A 206 11.46 -1.14 16.14
C LEU A 206 12.13 0.01 15.37
N ALA A 207 13.46 0.03 15.30
CA ALA A 207 14.23 1.15 14.72
C ALA A 207 13.90 1.41 13.25
N GLN A 208 13.59 0.38 12.46
CA GLN A 208 13.25 0.48 11.04
C GLN A 208 11.91 1.19 10.85
N LEU A 209 10.88 0.75 11.59
CA LEU A 209 9.56 1.37 11.57
C LEU A 209 9.62 2.83 12.06
N GLN A 210 10.34 3.08 13.15
CA GLN A 210 10.52 4.42 13.69
C GLN A 210 11.15 5.36 12.66
N GLY A 211 12.27 4.94 12.04
CA GLY A 211 12.94 5.73 11.02
C GLY A 211 12.07 6.01 9.80
N PHE A 212 11.28 5.02 9.35
CA PHE A 212 10.31 5.21 8.27
C PHE A 212 9.26 6.28 8.60
N LEU A 213 8.67 6.21 9.80
CA LEU A 213 7.65 7.17 10.25
C LEU A 213 8.22 8.59 10.37
N GLU A 214 9.44 8.74 10.90
CA GLU A 214 10.11 10.04 11.01
C GLU A 214 10.44 10.63 9.66
N ARG A 215 11.03 9.85 8.73
CA ARG A 215 11.34 10.35 7.38
C ARG A 215 10.09 10.76 6.63
N GLY A 216 9.00 9.98 6.73
CA GLY A 216 7.73 10.33 6.13
C GLY A 216 7.14 11.62 6.72
N PHE A 217 7.13 11.72 8.04
CA PHE A 217 6.65 12.92 8.73
C PHE A 217 7.45 14.17 8.32
N ASP A 218 8.79 14.11 8.36
CA ASP A 218 9.66 15.23 8.02
C ASP A 218 9.55 15.62 6.53
N ALA A 219 9.41 14.65 5.64
CA ALA A 219 9.27 14.88 4.21
C ALA A 219 7.94 15.58 3.87
N PHE A 220 6.84 15.12 4.45
CA PHE A 220 5.52 15.71 4.22
C PHE A 220 5.31 17.04 4.95
N ALA A 221 5.97 17.25 6.09
CA ALA A 221 5.94 18.54 6.80
C ALA A 221 6.52 19.71 5.98
N GLN A 222 7.32 19.42 4.96
CA GLN A 222 7.92 20.40 4.06
C GLN A 222 7.04 20.73 2.85
N LEU A 223 5.97 19.96 2.60
CA LEU A 223 5.05 20.22 1.49
C LEU A 223 4.15 21.44 1.80
N GLY A 224 4.15 22.41 0.91
CA GLY A 224 3.23 23.55 0.98
C GLY A 224 1.81 23.17 0.59
N ASP A 225 1.64 22.28 -0.38
CA ASP A 225 0.36 21.77 -0.87
C ASP A 225 0.39 20.24 -0.96
N ILE A 226 -0.02 19.59 0.12
CA ILE A 226 -0.08 18.12 0.21
C ILE A 226 -1.17 17.57 -0.71
N ASP A 227 -2.33 18.21 -0.74
CA ASP A 227 -3.50 17.73 -1.50
C ASP A 227 -3.22 17.83 -3.01
N GLY A 228 -2.60 18.92 -3.48
CA GLY A 228 -2.14 19.07 -4.85
C GLY A 228 -1.12 18.01 -5.25
N PHE A 229 -0.08 17.81 -4.43
CA PHE A 229 0.94 16.80 -4.67
C PHE A 229 0.35 15.36 -4.79
N LEU A 230 -0.52 14.97 -3.87
CA LEU A 230 -1.17 13.65 -3.90
C LEU A 230 -2.15 13.53 -5.07
N GLY A 231 -2.87 14.60 -5.40
CA GLY A 231 -3.80 14.65 -6.54
C GLY A 231 -3.09 14.49 -7.87
N ASP A 232 -1.90 15.05 -8.03
CA ASP A 232 -1.08 14.92 -9.24
C ASP A 232 -0.57 13.48 -9.41
N ILE A 233 -0.11 12.85 -8.34
CA ILE A 233 0.29 11.44 -8.34
C ILE A 233 -0.90 10.54 -8.74
N ASP A 234 -2.07 10.70 -8.11
CA ASP A 234 -3.28 9.90 -8.42
C ASP A 234 -3.68 10.06 -9.89
N ARG A 235 -3.67 11.29 -10.39
CA ARG A 235 -4.03 11.61 -11.77
C ARG A 235 -3.05 10.99 -12.76
N SER A 236 -1.75 11.13 -12.54
CA SER A 236 -0.70 10.55 -13.38
C SER A 236 -0.82 9.03 -13.42
N GLU A 237 -0.83 8.35 -12.27
CA GLU A 237 -0.92 6.90 -12.20
C GLU A 237 -2.22 6.34 -12.82
N ARG A 238 -3.36 7.01 -12.65
CA ARG A 238 -4.62 6.63 -13.31
C ARG A 238 -4.55 6.78 -14.82
N THR A 239 -3.93 7.84 -15.29
CA THR A 239 -3.75 8.10 -16.73
C THR A 239 -2.87 7.03 -17.35
N ILE A 240 -1.71 6.74 -16.76
CA ILE A 240 -0.80 5.69 -17.21
C ILE A 240 -1.49 4.33 -17.21
N SER A 241 -2.15 3.98 -16.11
CA SER A 241 -2.89 2.72 -15.99
C SER A 241 -3.98 2.58 -17.07
N GLY A 242 -4.72 3.67 -17.34
CA GLY A 242 -5.73 3.71 -18.40
C GLY A 242 -5.13 3.47 -19.78
N ARG A 243 -4.04 4.16 -20.12
CA ARG A 243 -3.30 3.99 -21.38
C ARG A 243 -2.75 2.57 -21.54
N LEU A 244 -2.18 2.00 -20.48
CA LEU A 244 -1.69 0.62 -20.47
C LEU A 244 -2.80 -0.39 -20.80
N PHE A 245 -3.98 -0.26 -20.21
CA PHE A 245 -5.12 -1.13 -20.50
C PHE A 245 -5.70 -0.90 -21.88
N ALA A 246 -5.70 0.34 -22.38
CA ALA A 246 -6.14 0.68 -23.74
C ALA A 246 -5.17 0.17 -24.83
N GLY A 247 -3.95 -0.25 -24.46
CA GLY A 247 -2.96 -0.70 -25.42
C GLY A 247 -2.27 0.43 -26.17
N ASP A 248 -2.22 1.61 -25.56
CA ASP A 248 -1.49 2.77 -26.12
C ASP A 248 -0.03 2.40 -26.39
N ALA A 249 0.51 2.84 -27.52
CA ALA A 249 1.88 2.53 -27.91
C ALA A 249 2.94 3.23 -27.03
N ASP A 250 2.57 4.39 -26.46
CA ASP A 250 3.40 5.17 -25.55
C ASP A 250 2.59 5.58 -24.30
N PRO A 251 2.34 4.64 -23.38
CA PRO A 251 1.52 4.90 -22.20
C PRO A 251 2.20 5.82 -21.18
N PHE A 252 3.52 5.95 -21.25
CA PHE A 252 4.35 6.73 -20.31
C PHE A 252 4.68 8.14 -20.82
N ARG A 253 4.09 8.57 -21.95
CA ARG A 253 4.32 9.93 -22.48
C ARG A 253 3.90 11.00 -21.48
N GLY A 254 4.75 11.98 -21.29
CA GLY A 254 4.51 13.09 -20.36
C GLY A 254 4.84 12.77 -18.90
N ASP A 255 5.54 11.67 -18.67
CA ASP A 255 6.13 11.33 -17.39
C ASP A 255 7.48 12.02 -17.19
#